data_9c846121e514e0d0f06e28acf2069020
#
_entry.id   9c846121e514e0d0f06e28acf2069020
#
_cell.length_a   1.000
_cell.length_b   1.000
_cell.length_c   1.000
_cell.angle_alpha   90.00
_cell.angle_beta   90.00
_cell.angle_gamma   90.00
#
_symmetry.space_group_name_H-M   'P 1'
#
loop_
_entity.id
_entity.type
_entity.pdbx_description
1 polymer ?
#
loop_
_entity_poly.entity_id
_entity_poly.type
_entity_poly.pdbx_seq_one_letter_code
_entity_poly.pdbx_strand_id
1 'polypeptide(L)'
;YESTAGDLYLPRAPKAEIFARIESDLTEAERYVTDNSDKAVATPAAVQMLKADYALWMYRVAGGGSSYLAMAEKAIEALNLSASRLESDYAQVFSSANKLNKEVIFAVHQANGEAVNGPGYYLGWNSNYVEAAYQNNPVPITGGNQWWWYTDRYKALLTSVEGDTRTKLTYNRADYGTTIKSIEWTEKGVGQMISGARIFDSDFILYRYAEAFLMDAEIKYYRKDYGGALTALGEITKRAYGNAAYYTDQSDVAVKRAIVEESLKELVGEGRTWWTLIRLDAVWDYNK
;
A
#
# COMPACT_ATOMS: atom_id res chain seq x y z
N TYR A 1 6.46 -15.12 26.09
CA TYR A 1 5.67 -16.35 26.07
C TYR A 1 6.65 -17.49 26.26
N GLU A 2 6.71 -18.04 27.45
CA GLU A 2 7.39 -19.33 27.70
C GLU A 2 6.41 -20.44 27.35
N SER A 3 6.49 -20.99 26.13
CA SER A 3 5.67 -22.13 25.73
C SER A 3 6.40 -23.43 26.04
N THR A 4 5.74 -24.38 26.65
CA THR A 4 6.23 -25.76 26.79
C THR A 4 6.07 -26.49 25.46
N ALA A 5 6.82 -27.60 25.24
CA ALA A 5 6.73 -28.36 23.99
C ALA A 5 5.30 -28.84 23.65
N GLY A 6 4.42 -29.02 24.65
CA GLY A 6 2.99 -29.34 24.46
C GLY A 6 2.17 -28.20 23.88
N ASP A 7 2.57 -26.96 24.07
CA ASP A 7 1.85 -25.78 23.60
C ASP A 7 2.13 -25.47 22.12
N LEU A 8 3.13 -26.13 21.51
CA LEU A 8 3.50 -25.90 20.10
C LEU A 8 2.48 -26.50 19.10
N TYR A 9 1.60 -27.38 19.53
CA TYR A 9 0.66 -28.13 18.70
C TYR A 9 -0.80 -27.78 19.00
N LEU A 10 -1.07 -26.53 19.32
CA LEU A 10 -2.44 -26.07 19.56
C LEU A 10 -3.31 -26.25 18.29
N PRO A 11 -4.53 -26.74 18.42
CA PRO A 11 -5.47 -26.81 17.31
C PRO A 11 -5.85 -25.39 16.84
N ARG A 12 -6.28 -25.28 15.57
CA ARG A 12 -6.83 -24.01 15.07
C ARG A 12 -8.10 -23.65 15.84
N ALA A 13 -8.17 -22.42 16.32
CA ALA A 13 -9.41 -21.89 16.87
C ALA A 13 -10.48 -21.73 15.76
N PRO A 14 -11.76 -21.91 16.08
CA PRO A 14 -12.85 -21.61 15.18
C PRO A 14 -12.79 -20.17 14.66
N LYS A 15 -13.09 -19.97 13.37
CA LYS A 15 -13.05 -18.64 12.71
C LYS A 15 -13.86 -17.60 13.49
N ALA A 16 -15.03 -17.95 14.01
CA ALA A 16 -15.89 -17.04 14.78
C ALA A 16 -15.23 -16.52 16.06
N GLU A 17 -14.48 -17.38 16.75
CA GLU A 17 -13.74 -16.99 17.97
C GLU A 17 -12.62 -16.02 17.65
N ILE A 18 -11.91 -16.21 16.52
CA ILE A 18 -10.86 -15.30 16.07
C ILE A 18 -11.46 -13.93 15.75
N PHE A 19 -12.58 -13.86 15.03
CA PHE A 19 -13.23 -12.59 14.73
C PHE A 19 -13.76 -11.89 15.98
N ALA A 20 -14.37 -12.60 16.90
CA ALA A 20 -14.82 -12.05 18.17
C ALA A 20 -13.63 -11.48 18.99
N ARG A 21 -12.48 -12.16 18.96
CA ARG A 21 -11.26 -11.67 19.60
C ARG A 21 -10.75 -10.41 18.97
N ILE A 22 -10.70 -10.32 17.63
CA ILE A 22 -10.29 -9.12 16.91
C ILE A 22 -11.20 -7.94 17.26
N GLU A 23 -12.52 -8.12 17.33
CA GLU A 23 -13.46 -7.07 17.70
C GLU A 23 -13.27 -6.58 19.13
N SER A 24 -13.04 -7.50 20.06
CA SER A 24 -12.70 -7.16 21.44
C SER A 24 -11.41 -6.35 21.52
N ASP A 25 -10.35 -6.80 20.84
CA ASP A 25 -9.05 -6.14 20.85
C ASP A 25 -9.12 -4.75 20.20
N LEU A 26 -9.87 -4.59 19.08
CA LEU A 26 -10.12 -3.29 18.45
C LEU A 26 -10.87 -2.34 19.39
N THR A 27 -11.86 -2.84 20.13
CA THR A 27 -12.63 -2.04 21.10
C THR A 27 -11.73 -1.55 22.24
N GLU A 28 -10.86 -2.40 22.74
CA GLU A 28 -9.90 -2.02 23.77
C GLU A 28 -8.83 -1.07 23.23
N ALA A 29 -8.33 -1.32 22.01
CA ALA A 29 -7.37 -0.44 21.36
C ALA A 29 -7.92 0.97 21.17
N GLU A 30 -9.19 1.15 20.76
CA GLU A 30 -9.83 2.47 20.68
C GLU A 30 -9.88 3.20 22.03
N ARG A 31 -9.97 2.45 23.13
CA ARG A 31 -10.04 3.02 24.48
C ARG A 31 -8.66 3.42 25.01
N TYR A 32 -7.62 2.64 24.73
CA TYR A 32 -6.33 2.78 25.41
C TYR A 32 -5.24 3.39 24.52
N VAL A 33 -5.33 3.30 23.22
CA VAL A 33 -4.35 3.90 22.30
C VAL A 33 -4.72 5.37 22.10
N THR A 34 -4.02 6.26 22.78
CA THR A 34 -4.29 7.71 22.75
C THR A 34 -3.11 8.55 22.26
N ASP A 35 -1.91 7.96 22.19
CA ASP A 35 -0.69 8.63 21.75
C ASP A 35 -0.62 8.70 20.22
N ASN A 36 -0.34 9.90 19.71
CA ASN A 36 -0.16 10.20 18.28
C ASN A 36 1.29 10.57 17.93
N SER A 37 2.23 10.48 18.88
CA SER A 37 3.57 11.06 18.74
C SER A 37 4.47 10.24 17.81
N ASP A 38 4.29 8.92 17.76
CA ASP A 38 5.15 8.02 17.00
C ASP A 38 4.33 7.05 16.12
N LYS A 39 4.54 7.11 14.81
CA LYS A 39 3.86 6.26 13.81
C LYS A 39 4.54 4.89 13.63
N ALA A 40 5.65 4.63 14.32
CA ALA A 40 6.27 3.32 14.42
C ALA A 40 5.60 2.43 15.49
N VAL A 41 4.71 3.01 16.29
CA VAL A 41 3.84 2.30 17.24
C VAL A 41 2.37 2.57 16.89
N ALA A 42 1.46 1.79 17.46
CA ALA A 42 0.03 1.97 17.20
C ALA A 42 -0.43 3.34 17.69
N THR A 43 -1.04 4.12 16.79
CA THR A 43 -1.68 5.41 17.06
C THR A 43 -3.20 5.26 16.93
N PRO A 44 -4.03 6.21 17.42
CA PRO A 44 -5.47 6.21 17.17
C PRO A 44 -5.81 6.09 15.68
N ALA A 45 -5.07 6.76 14.79
CA ALA A 45 -5.26 6.64 13.35
C ALA A 45 -4.96 5.23 12.83
N ALA A 46 -3.92 4.56 13.35
CA ALA A 46 -3.61 3.17 12.99
C ALA A 46 -4.72 2.21 13.42
N VAL A 47 -5.31 2.42 14.61
CA VAL A 47 -6.46 1.64 15.11
C VAL A 47 -7.66 1.83 14.19
N GLN A 48 -7.97 3.06 13.77
CA GLN A 48 -9.09 3.33 12.85
C GLN A 48 -8.86 2.69 11.47
N MET A 49 -7.64 2.74 10.93
CA MET A 49 -7.32 2.06 9.66
C MET A 49 -7.51 0.56 9.75
N LEU A 50 -7.00 -0.09 10.80
CA LEU A 50 -7.19 -1.53 11.02
C LEU A 50 -8.66 -1.88 11.18
N LYS A 51 -9.42 -1.04 11.89
CA LYS A 51 -10.87 -1.22 12.07
C LYS A 51 -11.63 -1.10 10.75
N ALA A 52 -11.28 -0.14 9.91
CA ALA A 52 -11.88 0.02 8.57
C ALA A 52 -11.56 -1.20 7.68
N ASP A 53 -10.32 -1.66 7.66
CA ASP A 53 -9.86 -2.82 6.87
C ASP A 53 -10.60 -4.10 7.33
N TYR A 54 -10.63 -4.36 8.64
CA TYR A 54 -11.39 -5.45 9.23
C TYR A 54 -12.88 -5.40 8.87
N ALA A 55 -13.49 -4.24 9.02
CA ALA A 55 -14.91 -4.07 8.77
C ALA A 55 -15.28 -4.26 7.28
N LEU A 56 -14.47 -3.75 6.36
CA LEU A 56 -14.64 -4.01 4.92
C LEU A 56 -14.48 -5.50 4.59
N TRP A 57 -13.52 -6.17 5.22
CA TRP A 57 -13.37 -7.63 5.08
C TRP A 57 -14.59 -8.39 5.58
N MET A 58 -15.07 -8.05 6.78
CA MET A 58 -16.26 -8.68 7.36
C MET A 58 -17.49 -8.47 6.48
N TYR A 59 -17.68 -7.25 5.96
CA TYR A 59 -18.80 -6.93 5.07
C TYR A 59 -18.78 -7.75 3.79
N ARG A 60 -17.64 -7.82 3.11
CA ARG A 60 -17.55 -8.37 1.74
C ARG A 60 -17.17 -9.84 1.69
N VAL A 61 -16.32 -10.31 2.58
CA VAL A 61 -15.72 -11.63 2.48
C VAL A 61 -16.28 -12.59 3.52
N ALA A 62 -16.52 -12.10 4.74
CA ALA A 62 -17.03 -12.93 5.84
C ALA A 62 -18.55 -12.98 5.92
N GLY A 63 -19.29 -12.15 5.16
CA GLY A 63 -20.76 -12.14 5.14
C GLY A 63 -21.41 -11.46 6.36
N GLY A 64 -20.70 -10.52 7.00
CA GLY A 64 -21.13 -9.88 8.26
C GLY A 64 -22.24 -8.84 8.14
N GLY A 65 -22.70 -8.51 6.94
CA GLY A 65 -23.84 -7.59 6.73
C GLY A 65 -23.52 -6.11 6.86
N SER A 66 -24.56 -5.26 6.71
CA SER A 66 -24.44 -3.81 6.56
C SER A 66 -23.92 -3.07 7.80
N SER A 67 -23.98 -3.66 8.99
CA SER A 67 -23.40 -3.08 10.21
C SER A 67 -21.88 -2.91 10.11
N TYR A 68 -21.20 -3.83 9.45
CA TYR A 68 -19.76 -3.73 9.21
C TYR A 68 -19.43 -2.64 8.18
N LEU A 69 -20.26 -2.43 7.16
CA LEU A 69 -20.09 -1.28 6.27
C LEU A 69 -20.21 0.05 7.02
N ALA A 70 -21.17 0.16 7.95
CA ALA A 70 -21.30 1.33 8.81
C ALA A 70 -20.13 1.49 9.79
N MET A 71 -19.55 0.38 10.25
CA MET A 71 -18.33 0.40 11.08
C MET A 71 -17.14 0.93 10.29
N ALA A 72 -16.95 0.47 9.05
CA ALA A 72 -15.88 0.96 8.17
C ALA A 72 -16.01 2.46 7.90
N GLU A 73 -17.24 2.92 7.58
CA GLU A 73 -17.55 4.33 7.34
C GLU A 73 -17.15 5.21 8.52
N LYS A 74 -17.60 4.85 9.74
CA LYS A 74 -17.25 5.59 10.96
C LYS A 74 -15.74 5.60 11.24
N ALA A 75 -15.05 4.49 10.98
CA ALA A 75 -13.62 4.41 11.18
C ALA A 75 -12.86 5.35 10.20
N ILE A 76 -13.28 5.40 8.95
CA ILE A 76 -12.70 6.34 7.96
C ILE A 76 -13.05 7.80 8.29
N GLU A 77 -14.29 8.10 8.70
CA GLU A 77 -14.69 9.44 9.14
C GLU A 77 -13.82 9.94 10.31
N ALA A 78 -13.48 9.06 11.26
CA ALA A 78 -12.63 9.41 12.41
C ALA A 78 -11.20 9.83 12.02
N LEU A 79 -10.73 9.46 10.82
CA LEU A 79 -9.42 9.88 10.31
C LEU A 79 -9.39 11.34 9.85
N ASN A 80 -10.54 11.99 9.68
CA ASN A 80 -10.68 13.37 9.20
C ASN A 80 -9.86 13.58 7.92
N LEU A 81 -10.20 12.85 6.87
CA LEU A 81 -9.48 12.86 5.60
C LEU A 81 -9.41 14.27 5.00
N SER A 82 -8.22 14.64 4.56
CA SER A 82 -7.96 15.93 3.91
C SER A 82 -6.78 15.79 2.94
N ALA A 83 -6.83 16.48 1.80
CA ALA A 83 -5.73 16.57 0.85
C ALA A 83 -4.39 16.98 1.48
N SER A 84 -4.42 17.75 2.57
CA SER A 84 -3.20 18.15 3.31
C SER A 84 -2.47 16.98 3.97
N ARG A 85 -3.14 15.84 4.14
CA ARG A 85 -2.53 14.60 4.66
C ARG A 85 -1.67 13.89 3.61
N LEU A 86 -1.89 14.16 2.33
CA LEU A 86 -1.07 13.57 1.26
C LEU A 86 0.22 14.36 1.08
N GLU A 87 1.32 13.66 0.78
CA GLU A 87 2.51 14.31 0.25
C GLU A 87 2.22 14.81 -1.17
N SER A 88 2.67 16.00 -1.50
CA SER A 88 2.46 16.59 -2.83
C SER A 88 3.27 15.87 -3.91
N ASP A 89 4.44 15.37 -3.54
CA ASP A 89 5.28 14.51 -4.38
C ASP A 89 5.21 13.08 -3.86
N TYR A 90 4.75 12.17 -4.72
CA TYR A 90 4.62 10.75 -4.41
C TYR A 90 5.95 10.12 -3.95
N ALA A 91 7.10 10.57 -4.49
CA ALA A 91 8.40 10.05 -4.11
C ALA A 91 8.75 10.37 -2.64
N GLN A 92 8.26 11.47 -2.10
CA GLN A 92 8.50 11.86 -0.70
C GLN A 92 7.86 10.92 0.32
N VAL A 93 6.80 10.19 -0.08
CA VAL A 93 6.15 9.19 0.79
C VAL A 93 7.14 8.10 1.19
N PHE A 94 8.04 7.69 0.28
CA PHE A 94 8.95 6.54 0.44
C PHE A 94 10.41 6.96 0.64
N SER A 95 10.68 8.24 0.75
CA SER A 95 12.04 8.78 0.90
C SER A 95 12.62 8.48 2.28
N SER A 96 13.83 7.93 2.32
CA SER A 96 14.57 7.73 3.58
C SER A 96 14.91 9.03 4.31
N ALA A 97 14.88 10.17 3.61
CA ALA A 97 15.04 11.49 4.21
C ALA A 97 13.74 12.06 4.81
N ASN A 98 12.58 11.43 4.54
CA ASN A 98 11.26 11.89 4.98
C ASN A 98 10.43 10.76 5.61
N LYS A 99 11.06 9.95 6.44
CA LYS A 99 10.43 8.82 7.12
C LYS A 99 9.32 9.27 8.05
N LEU A 100 8.32 8.40 8.28
CA LEU A 100 7.17 8.67 9.14
C LEU A 100 6.49 10.02 8.81
N ASN A 101 6.52 10.42 7.54
CA ASN A 101 5.98 11.69 7.05
C ASN A 101 4.48 11.84 7.31
N LYS A 102 3.91 12.98 6.89
CA LYS A 102 2.50 13.31 7.17
C LYS A 102 1.49 12.32 6.55
N GLU A 103 1.86 11.65 5.45
CA GLU A 103 0.99 10.68 4.79
C GLU A 103 1.02 9.30 5.46
N VAL A 104 2.10 8.93 6.15
CA VAL A 104 2.18 7.67 6.89
C VAL A 104 1.26 7.70 8.10
N ILE A 105 0.48 6.63 8.30
CA ILE A 105 -0.37 6.40 9.48
C ILE A 105 0.32 5.40 10.41
N PHE A 106 0.86 4.29 9.86
CA PHE A 106 1.56 3.27 10.63
C PHE A 106 2.63 2.60 9.77
N ALA A 107 3.84 2.45 10.30
CA ALA A 107 4.94 1.80 9.60
C ALA A 107 5.84 1.02 10.58
N VAL A 108 6.46 -0.05 10.08
CA VAL A 108 7.63 -0.64 10.73
C VAL A 108 8.84 0.21 10.33
N HIS A 109 9.35 0.96 11.29
CA HIS A 109 10.49 1.84 11.07
C HIS A 109 11.78 1.04 10.87
N GLN A 110 12.60 1.48 9.92
CA GLN A 110 13.91 0.91 9.61
C GLN A 110 14.97 1.97 9.80
N ALA A 111 16.05 1.68 10.49
CA ALA A 111 17.16 2.62 10.66
C ALA A 111 18.46 2.08 10.08
N ASN A 112 19.30 2.98 9.57
CA ASN A 112 20.66 2.61 9.18
C ASN A 112 21.43 2.08 10.40
N GLY A 113 22.08 0.93 10.23
CA GLY A 113 22.78 0.23 11.31
C GLY A 113 21.99 -0.92 11.95
N GLU A 114 20.71 -1.06 11.60
CA GLU A 114 19.91 -2.24 11.89
C GLU A 114 20.03 -3.27 10.75
N ALA A 115 19.48 -4.47 10.92
CA ALA A 115 19.41 -5.47 9.85
C ALA A 115 18.30 -5.09 8.89
N VAL A 116 18.61 -4.25 7.89
CA VAL A 116 17.63 -3.63 7.00
C VAL A 116 17.61 -4.28 5.63
N ASN A 117 16.48 -4.86 5.28
CA ASN A 117 16.12 -5.28 3.93
C ASN A 117 14.74 -4.66 3.61
N GLY A 118 14.71 -3.35 3.43
CA GLY A 118 13.48 -2.61 3.13
C GLY A 118 12.74 -3.13 1.89
N PRO A 119 11.54 -2.61 1.61
CA PRO A 119 10.62 -3.17 0.59
C PRO A 119 11.23 -3.36 -0.79
N GLY A 120 12.12 -2.44 -1.21
CA GLY A 120 12.76 -2.48 -2.53
C GLY A 120 13.90 -3.51 -2.67
N TYR A 121 14.38 -4.10 -1.58
CA TYR A 121 15.52 -5.02 -1.62
C TYR A 121 15.29 -6.21 -2.56
N TYR A 122 14.13 -6.84 -2.47
CA TYR A 122 13.79 -8.03 -3.26
C TYR A 122 13.48 -7.75 -4.74
N LEU A 123 13.35 -6.48 -5.11
CA LEU A 123 13.12 -6.01 -6.47
C LEU A 123 14.37 -5.46 -7.14
N GLY A 124 15.51 -5.41 -6.43
CA GLY A 124 16.78 -4.95 -6.96
C GLY A 124 17.51 -6.00 -7.77
N TRP A 125 18.49 -5.55 -8.54
CA TRP A 125 19.31 -6.39 -9.40
C TRP A 125 20.65 -6.76 -8.78
N ASN A 126 21.19 -7.93 -9.17
CA ASN A 126 22.60 -8.26 -8.93
C ASN A 126 23.49 -7.43 -9.86
N SER A 127 24.61 -6.93 -9.34
CA SER A 127 25.58 -6.11 -10.09
C SER A 127 26.08 -6.75 -11.39
N ASN A 128 26.15 -8.09 -11.45
CA ASN A 128 26.60 -8.79 -12.64
C ASN A 128 25.69 -8.61 -13.88
N TYR A 129 24.42 -8.23 -13.69
CA TYR A 129 23.44 -8.06 -14.76
C TYR A 129 23.31 -6.61 -15.22
N VAL A 130 23.88 -5.66 -14.52
CA VAL A 130 23.75 -4.22 -14.79
C VAL A 130 25.13 -3.64 -15.11
N GLU A 131 25.25 -2.89 -16.20
CA GLU A 131 26.47 -2.20 -16.55
C GLU A 131 26.91 -1.26 -15.40
N ALA A 132 28.21 -1.24 -15.12
CA ALA A 132 28.76 -0.53 -13.95
C ALA A 132 28.37 0.96 -13.87
N ALA A 133 28.19 1.61 -15.02
CA ALA A 133 27.77 3.02 -15.10
C ALA A 133 26.35 3.29 -14.57
N TYR A 134 25.48 2.26 -14.52
CA TYR A 134 24.08 2.38 -14.15
C TYR A 134 23.76 1.75 -12.78
N GLN A 135 24.74 1.09 -12.16
CA GLN A 135 24.58 0.49 -10.83
C GLN A 135 24.35 1.58 -9.76
N ASN A 136 23.26 1.43 -9.01
CA ASN A 136 22.76 2.37 -8.01
C ASN A 136 22.43 3.80 -8.54
N ASN A 137 22.54 4.03 -9.84
CA ASN A 137 22.15 5.26 -10.48
C ASN A 137 21.80 5.03 -11.97
N PRO A 138 20.55 4.72 -12.34
CA PRO A 138 19.39 4.66 -11.46
C PRO A 138 19.05 3.26 -10.93
N VAL A 139 19.68 2.18 -11.41
CA VAL A 139 19.26 0.80 -11.13
C VAL A 139 19.68 0.36 -9.74
N PRO A 140 18.76 0.07 -8.80
CA PRO A 140 19.10 -0.38 -7.46
C PRO A 140 19.80 -1.74 -7.49
N ILE A 141 20.99 -1.82 -6.88
CA ILE A 141 21.78 -3.05 -6.78
C ILE A 141 21.59 -3.69 -5.42
N THR A 142 21.34 -5.01 -5.41
CA THR A 142 21.25 -5.85 -4.22
C THR A 142 22.24 -7.00 -4.30
N GLY A 143 22.42 -7.72 -3.18
CA GLY A 143 23.20 -8.98 -3.19
C GLY A 143 22.47 -10.17 -3.81
N GLY A 144 21.20 -10.03 -4.12
CA GLY A 144 20.34 -11.05 -4.71
C GLY A 144 20.05 -10.83 -6.20
N ASN A 145 19.14 -11.64 -6.72
CA ASN A 145 18.57 -11.46 -8.05
C ASN A 145 17.14 -10.92 -7.88
N GLN A 146 16.61 -10.25 -8.91
CA GLN A 146 15.22 -9.88 -8.98
C GLN A 146 14.34 -11.14 -8.99
N TRP A 147 13.73 -11.48 -7.86
CA TRP A 147 13.02 -12.75 -7.66
C TRP A 147 11.61 -12.74 -8.23
N TRP A 148 10.97 -11.58 -8.27
CA TRP A 148 9.61 -11.36 -8.72
C TRP A 148 9.53 -10.03 -9.45
N TRP A 149 8.65 -9.99 -10.43
CA TRP A 149 8.46 -8.79 -11.21
C TRP A 149 7.02 -8.69 -11.68
N TYR A 150 6.68 -7.53 -12.19
CA TYR A 150 5.34 -7.26 -12.68
C TYR A 150 5.05 -8.04 -13.96
N THR A 151 3.79 -8.53 -14.09
CA THR A 151 3.30 -9.08 -15.36
C THR A 151 3.20 -7.97 -16.41
N ASP A 152 3.21 -8.33 -17.71
CA ASP A 152 3.13 -7.32 -18.78
C ASP A 152 1.82 -6.52 -18.71
N ARG A 153 0.72 -7.14 -18.29
CA ARG A 153 -0.54 -6.45 -18.04
C ARG A 153 -0.42 -5.42 -16.93
N TYR A 154 0.27 -5.73 -15.85
CA TYR A 154 0.46 -4.79 -14.75
C TYR A 154 1.37 -3.65 -15.14
N LYS A 155 2.45 -3.91 -15.90
CA LYS A 155 3.31 -2.87 -16.48
C LYS A 155 2.51 -1.92 -17.37
N ALA A 156 1.64 -2.47 -18.25
CA ALA A 156 0.75 -1.67 -19.08
C ALA A 156 -0.19 -0.79 -18.24
N LEU A 157 -0.70 -1.28 -17.10
CA LEU A 157 -1.51 -0.49 -16.19
C LEU A 157 -0.69 0.63 -15.55
N LEU A 158 0.53 0.36 -15.05
CA LEU A 158 1.39 1.36 -14.42
C LEU A 158 1.82 2.48 -15.37
N THR A 159 1.84 2.21 -16.68
CA THR A 159 2.23 3.15 -17.73
C THR A 159 1.04 3.66 -18.55
N SER A 160 -0.21 3.36 -18.16
CA SER A 160 -1.40 3.62 -18.96
C SER A 160 -1.79 5.10 -19.06
N VAL A 161 -1.27 5.95 -18.17
CA VAL A 161 -1.59 7.39 -18.15
C VAL A 161 -0.28 8.16 -18.33
N GLU A 162 -0.21 8.89 -19.44
CA GLU A 162 0.92 9.78 -19.70
C GLU A 162 0.97 10.89 -18.64
N GLY A 163 2.15 11.11 -18.06
CA GLY A 163 2.33 12.12 -17.02
C GLY A 163 1.92 11.68 -15.61
N ASP A 164 1.54 10.41 -15.40
CA ASP A 164 1.36 9.87 -14.04
C ASP A 164 2.66 10.00 -13.26
N THR A 165 2.64 10.82 -12.21
CA THR A 165 3.82 11.14 -11.40
C THR A 165 4.38 9.93 -10.64
N ARG A 166 3.59 8.88 -10.48
CA ARG A 166 3.97 7.63 -9.80
C ARG A 166 4.83 6.72 -10.68
N THR A 167 4.69 6.80 -12.01
CA THR A 167 5.32 5.86 -12.95
C THR A 167 6.82 5.78 -12.77
N LYS A 168 7.52 6.91 -12.68
CA LYS A 168 8.99 6.93 -12.51
C LYS A 168 9.47 6.22 -11.25
N LEU A 169 8.67 6.25 -10.18
CA LEU A 169 9.03 5.58 -8.95
C LEU A 169 8.71 4.08 -8.99
N THR A 170 7.68 3.68 -9.71
CA THR A 170 7.13 2.32 -9.68
C THR A 170 7.65 1.41 -10.77
N TYR A 171 7.88 1.94 -11.99
CA TYR A 171 8.33 1.13 -13.13
C TYR A 171 9.22 1.93 -14.08
N ASN A 172 10.42 1.41 -14.30
CA ASN A 172 11.38 1.94 -15.25
C ASN A 172 11.92 0.80 -16.13
N ARG A 173 12.37 1.14 -17.34
CA ARG A 173 13.00 0.22 -18.28
C ARG A 173 14.03 0.93 -19.15
N ALA A 174 15.23 0.34 -19.26
CA ALA A 174 16.27 0.80 -20.20
C ALA A 174 17.26 -0.32 -20.56
N ASP A 175 18.06 -0.08 -21.61
CA ASP A 175 19.07 -1.02 -22.09
C ASP A 175 20.39 -0.87 -21.32
N TYR A 176 20.33 -1.10 -20.00
CA TYR A 176 21.44 -0.96 -19.04
C TYR A 176 22.06 -2.28 -18.61
N GLY A 177 21.71 -3.36 -19.27
CA GLY A 177 22.15 -4.70 -18.87
C GLY A 177 23.39 -5.19 -19.61
N THR A 178 24.12 -6.08 -18.96
CA THR A 178 25.28 -6.78 -19.52
C THR A 178 24.84 -7.96 -20.40
N THR A 179 24.36 -9.03 -19.77
CA THR A 179 23.90 -10.27 -20.44
C THR A 179 22.44 -10.17 -20.89
N ILE A 180 21.60 -9.59 -20.04
CA ILE A 180 20.21 -9.27 -20.33
C ILE A 180 20.15 -7.79 -20.68
N LYS A 181 20.02 -7.48 -21.96
CA LYS A 181 20.17 -6.09 -22.44
C LYS A 181 19.18 -5.13 -21.77
N SER A 182 17.89 -5.47 -21.74
CA SER A 182 16.84 -4.61 -21.20
C SER A 182 16.62 -4.89 -19.72
N ILE A 183 16.88 -3.91 -18.89
CA ILE A 183 16.69 -3.95 -17.43
C ILE A 183 15.42 -3.20 -17.07
N GLU A 184 14.62 -3.81 -16.18
CA GLU A 184 13.41 -3.21 -15.61
C GLU A 184 13.61 -3.06 -14.09
N TRP A 185 13.27 -1.90 -13.52
CA TRP A 185 13.47 -1.65 -12.09
C TRP A 185 12.40 -0.73 -11.48
N THR A 186 12.33 -0.74 -10.16
CA THR A 186 11.58 0.23 -9.35
C THR A 186 12.53 1.07 -8.51
N GLU A 187 12.15 2.31 -8.24
CA GLU A 187 12.83 3.19 -7.29
C GLU A 187 12.03 3.36 -5.99
N LYS A 188 10.88 2.70 -5.90
CA LYS A 188 10.01 2.76 -4.73
C LYS A 188 10.57 1.90 -3.59
N GLY A 189 10.80 2.53 -2.44
CA GLY A 189 11.24 1.82 -1.23
C GLY A 189 12.66 1.26 -1.29
N VAL A 190 13.52 1.81 -2.14
CA VAL A 190 14.90 1.31 -2.35
C VAL A 190 15.94 1.92 -1.40
N GLY A 191 15.51 2.67 -0.39
CA GLY A 191 16.41 3.26 0.59
C GLY A 191 17.26 4.39 0.02
N GLN A 192 18.48 4.54 0.52
CA GLN A 192 19.38 5.64 0.19
C GLN A 192 20.81 5.18 -0.08
N MET A 193 21.63 6.08 -0.65
CA MET A 193 23.06 5.87 -0.80
C MET A 193 23.80 6.46 0.39
N ILE A 194 24.63 5.65 1.06
CA ILE A 194 25.49 6.08 2.17
C ILE A 194 26.92 5.61 1.88
N SER A 195 27.85 6.53 1.80
CA SER A 195 29.28 6.23 1.55
C SER A 195 29.55 5.30 0.35
N GLY A 196 28.77 5.46 -0.73
CA GLY A 196 28.91 4.67 -1.96
C GLY A 196 28.18 3.32 -1.95
N ALA A 197 27.56 2.93 -0.85
CA ALA A 197 26.74 1.73 -0.74
C ALA A 197 25.23 2.08 -0.66
N ARG A 198 24.37 1.22 -1.25
CA ARG A 198 22.93 1.34 -1.08
C ARG A 198 22.51 0.66 0.22
N ILE A 199 21.79 1.40 1.04
CA ILE A 199 21.17 0.92 2.27
C ILE A 199 19.65 0.89 2.04
N PHE A 200 19.06 -0.28 2.15
CA PHE A 200 17.62 -0.49 1.93
C PHE A 200 16.84 -0.22 3.22
N ASP A 201 16.94 0.98 3.74
CA ASP A 201 16.39 1.42 5.02
C ASP A 201 15.03 2.14 4.89
N SER A 202 14.34 2.00 3.77
CA SER A 202 12.96 2.50 3.66
C SER A 202 12.04 1.79 4.63
N ASP A 203 11.13 2.54 5.28
CA ASP A 203 10.14 1.99 6.18
C ASP A 203 9.19 1.03 5.47
N PHE A 204 8.73 -0.02 6.17
CA PHE A 204 7.58 -0.82 5.73
C PHE A 204 6.30 -0.11 6.16
N ILE A 205 5.71 0.64 5.23
CA ILE A 205 4.45 1.35 5.47
C ILE A 205 3.30 0.33 5.48
N LEU A 206 2.63 0.20 6.62
CA LEU A 206 1.47 -0.69 6.79
C LEU A 206 0.17 0.02 6.43
N TYR A 207 0.02 1.30 6.83
CA TYR A 207 -1.11 2.15 6.50
C TYR A 207 -0.66 3.58 6.20
N ARG A 208 -1.30 4.19 5.20
CA ARG A 208 -1.12 5.60 4.85
C ARG A 208 -2.43 6.25 4.37
N TYR A 209 -2.49 7.57 4.43
CA TYR A 209 -3.73 8.32 4.12
C TYR A 209 -4.24 8.10 2.70
N ALA A 210 -3.39 7.87 1.70
CA ALA A 210 -3.86 7.54 0.36
C ALA A 210 -4.70 6.25 0.33
N GLU A 211 -4.33 5.22 1.11
CA GLU A 211 -5.14 4.01 1.25
C GLU A 211 -6.48 4.32 1.93
N ALA A 212 -6.51 5.23 2.91
CA ALA A 212 -7.76 5.65 3.53
C ALA A 212 -8.73 6.32 2.54
N PHE A 213 -8.23 7.14 1.60
CA PHE A 213 -9.05 7.67 0.49
C PHE A 213 -9.58 6.59 -0.44
N LEU A 214 -8.77 5.57 -0.73
CA LEU A 214 -9.20 4.42 -1.54
C LEU A 214 -10.27 3.59 -0.81
N MET A 215 -10.15 3.40 0.51
CA MET A 215 -11.17 2.74 1.32
C MET A 215 -12.46 3.59 1.43
N ASP A 216 -12.35 4.90 1.53
CA ASP A 216 -13.50 5.81 1.48
C ASP A 216 -14.27 5.68 0.15
N ALA A 217 -13.53 5.62 -0.97
CA ALA A 217 -14.13 5.38 -2.28
C ALA A 217 -14.82 4.00 -2.35
N GLU A 218 -14.20 2.96 -1.79
CA GLU A 218 -14.76 1.60 -1.72
C GLU A 218 -16.06 1.57 -0.87
N ILE A 219 -16.08 2.23 0.28
CA ILE A 219 -17.27 2.33 1.15
C ILE A 219 -18.41 3.04 0.41
N LYS A 220 -18.14 4.18 -0.22
CA LYS A 220 -19.12 4.95 -0.99
C LYS A 220 -19.66 4.16 -2.19
N TYR A 221 -18.79 3.40 -2.87
CA TYR A 221 -19.21 2.47 -3.91
C TYR A 221 -20.23 1.44 -3.38
N TYR A 222 -19.98 0.82 -2.22
CA TYR A 222 -20.92 -0.10 -1.61
C TYR A 222 -22.22 0.56 -1.14
N ARG A 223 -22.17 1.84 -0.78
CA ARG A 223 -23.35 2.69 -0.50
C ARG A 223 -24.11 3.12 -1.76
N LYS A 224 -23.58 2.80 -2.97
CA LYS A 224 -24.11 3.29 -4.25
C LYS A 224 -23.99 4.82 -4.42
N ASP A 225 -23.17 5.46 -3.61
CA ASP A 225 -22.76 6.86 -3.79
C ASP A 225 -21.57 6.93 -4.75
N TYR A 226 -21.85 6.74 -6.03
CA TYR A 226 -20.81 6.70 -7.07
C TYR A 226 -20.12 8.05 -7.27
N GLY A 227 -20.87 9.15 -7.16
CA GLY A 227 -20.31 10.49 -7.23
C GLY A 227 -19.34 10.77 -6.08
N GLY A 228 -19.73 10.40 -4.85
CA GLY A 228 -18.87 10.49 -3.67
C GLY A 228 -17.64 9.60 -3.77
N ALA A 229 -17.76 8.39 -4.34
CA ALA A 229 -16.63 7.50 -4.57
C ALA A 229 -15.59 8.12 -5.52
N LEU A 230 -16.04 8.70 -6.65
CA LEU A 230 -15.16 9.38 -7.58
C LEU A 230 -14.55 10.66 -6.98
N THR A 231 -15.25 11.34 -6.10
CA THR A 231 -14.71 12.51 -5.36
C THR A 231 -13.58 12.09 -4.43
N ALA A 232 -13.72 10.97 -3.71
CA ALA A 232 -12.65 10.44 -2.87
C ALA A 232 -11.42 10.03 -3.70
N LEU A 233 -11.61 9.36 -4.84
CA LEU A 233 -10.52 9.07 -5.80
C LEU A 233 -9.89 10.34 -6.36
N GLY A 234 -10.63 11.43 -6.45
CA GLY A 234 -10.17 12.71 -6.98
C GLY A 234 -8.94 13.26 -6.24
N GLU A 235 -8.79 12.99 -4.96
CA GLU A 235 -7.59 13.41 -4.21
C GLU A 235 -6.33 12.65 -4.68
N ILE A 236 -6.47 11.38 -5.00
CA ILE A 236 -5.39 10.54 -5.55
C ILE A 236 -5.06 10.97 -6.98
N THR A 237 -6.09 11.08 -7.84
CA THR A 237 -5.89 11.41 -9.27
C THR A 237 -5.40 12.84 -9.46
N LYS A 238 -5.75 13.78 -8.57
CA LYS A 238 -5.21 15.13 -8.55
C LYS A 238 -3.71 15.14 -8.33
N ARG A 239 -3.20 14.35 -7.37
CA ARG A 239 -1.76 14.20 -7.14
C ARG A 239 -1.07 13.50 -8.31
N ALA A 240 -1.67 12.39 -8.79
CA ALA A 240 -1.07 11.53 -9.80
C ALA A 240 -1.08 12.15 -11.22
N TYR A 241 -2.19 12.77 -11.61
CA TYR A 241 -2.46 13.23 -12.97
C TYR A 241 -2.69 14.75 -13.07
N GLY A 242 -2.68 15.48 -11.95
CA GLY A 242 -3.06 16.89 -11.92
C GLY A 242 -4.56 17.15 -12.12
N ASN A 243 -5.40 16.11 -12.10
CA ASN A 243 -6.84 16.18 -12.42
C ASN A 243 -7.68 15.43 -11.38
N ALA A 244 -8.40 16.15 -10.53
CA ALA A 244 -9.31 15.56 -9.55
C ALA A 244 -10.56 14.93 -10.19
N ALA A 245 -10.97 15.37 -11.38
CA ALA A 245 -12.12 14.87 -12.13
C ALA A 245 -11.69 13.92 -13.25
N TYR A 246 -10.64 13.12 -13.05
CA TYR A 246 -10.14 12.19 -14.07
C TYR A 246 -11.17 11.14 -14.45
N TYR A 247 -11.89 10.59 -13.47
CA TYR A 247 -12.99 9.66 -13.68
C TYR A 247 -14.33 10.39 -13.60
N THR A 248 -15.19 10.23 -14.62
CA THR A 248 -16.49 10.92 -14.72
C THR A 248 -17.66 9.97 -14.90
N ASP A 249 -17.44 8.73 -15.35
CA ASP A 249 -18.48 7.73 -15.54
C ASP A 249 -18.88 7.14 -14.17
N GLN A 250 -20.14 7.41 -13.78
CA GLN A 250 -20.73 6.97 -12.51
C GLN A 250 -21.48 5.63 -12.64
N SER A 251 -21.27 4.86 -13.69
CA SER A 251 -21.81 3.49 -13.75
C SER A 251 -21.12 2.58 -12.73
N ASP A 252 -21.83 1.59 -12.21
CA ASP A 252 -21.32 0.61 -11.24
C ASP A 252 -20.00 -0.02 -11.70
N VAL A 253 -19.94 -0.43 -12.95
CA VAL A 253 -18.75 -1.07 -13.53
C VAL A 253 -17.57 -0.10 -13.64
N ALA A 254 -17.82 1.14 -14.07
CA ALA A 254 -16.76 2.13 -14.24
C ALA A 254 -16.16 2.58 -12.88
N VAL A 255 -17.02 2.82 -11.88
CA VAL A 255 -16.56 3.22 -10.54
C VAL A 255 -15.79 2.09 -9.88
N LYS A 256 -16.29 0.85 -9.92
CA LYS A 256 -15.55 -0.33 -9.41
C LYS A 256 -14.16 -0.43 -10.06
N ARG A 257 -14.12 -0.32 -11.38
CA ARG A 257 -12.88 -0.39 -12.14
C ARG A 257 -11.92 0.73 -11.75
N ALA A 258 -12.39 1.96 -11.62
CA ALA A 258 -11.58 3.10 -11.21
C ALA A 258 -10.93 2.88 -9.82
N ILE A 259 -11.70 2.40 -8.83
CA ILE A 259 -11.18 2.10 -7.48
C ILE A 259 -10.10 1.02 -7.56
N VAL A 260 -10.33 -0.05 -8.30
CA VAL A 260 -9.36 -1.15 -8.44
C VAL A 260 -8.09 -0.67 -9.12
N GLU A 261 -8.18 0.01 -10.27
CA GLU A 261 -7.02 0.46 -11.04
C GLU A 261 -6.19 1.50 -10.26
N GLU A 262 -6.84 2.44 -9.56
CA GLU A 262 -6.11 3.39 -8.72
C GLU A 262 -5.46 2.71 -7.50
N SER A 263 -6.12 1.73 -6.88
CA SER A 263 -5.50 0.94 -5.81
C SER A 263 -4.27 0.17 -6.28
N LEU A 264 -4.34 -0.42 -7.48
CA LEU A 264 -3.22 -1.14 -8.08
C LEU A 264 -2.03 -0.20 -8.40
N LYS A 265 -2.28 1.01 -8.92
CA LYS A 265 -1.23 1.98 -9.23
C LYS A 265 -0.65 2.63 -7.98
N GLU A 266 -1.50 3.01 -7.05
CA GLU A 266 -1.13 3.75 -5.85
C GLU A 266 -0.35 2.87 -4.85
N LEU A 267 -0.84 1.65 -4.60
CA LEU A 267 -0.32 0.75 -3.56
C LEU A 267 0.61 -0.34 -4.10
N VAL A 268 1.13 -0.18 -5.32
CA VAL A 268 2.06 -1.16 -5.92
C VAL A 268 3.27 -1.41 -5.00
N GLY A 269 3.58 -2.68 -4.75
CA GLY A 269 4.73 -3.07 -3.91
C GLY A 269 4.52 -2.91 -2.40
N GLU A 270 3.34 -2.47 -1.92
CA GLU A 270 3.05 -2.29 -0.50
C GLU A 270 2.32 -3.48 0.16
N GLY A 271 2.04 -4.55 -0.59
CA GLY A 271 1.37 -5.74 -0.08
C GLY A 271 -0.14 -5.59 0.17
N ARG A 272 -0.75 -4.46 -0.26
CA ARG A 272 -2.16 -4.12 0.04
C ARG A 272 -3.15 -4.46 -1.08
N THR A 273 -2.71 -4.47 -2.32
CA THR A 273 -3.57 -4.58 -3.51
C THR A 273 -4.38 -5.87 -3.59
N TRP A 274 -3.84 -6.99 -3.08
CA TRP A 274 -4.53 -8.28 -3.07
C TRP A 274 -5.86 -8.24 -2.31
N TRP A 275 -5.89 -7.57 -1.18
CA TRP A 275 -7.09 -7.46 -0.34
C TRP A 275 -8.18 -6.64 -1.02
N THR A 276 -7.81 -5.56 -1.70
CA THR A 276 -8.74 -4.75 -2.52
C THR A 276 -9.35 -5.59 -3.65
N LEU A 277 -8.54 -6.38 -4.36
CA LEU A 277 -9.02 -7.25 -5.43
C LEU A 277 -10.05 -8.27 -4.92
N ILE A 278 -9.80 -8.88 -3.74
CA ILE A 278 -10.74 -9.84 -3.13
C ILE A 278 -12.05 -9.13 -2.73
N ARG A 279 -11.96 -8.01 -2.02
CA ARG A 279 -13.16 -7.29 -1.54
C ARG A 279 -14.03 -6.80 -2.68
N LEU A 280 -13.44 -6.34 -3.77
CA LEU A 280 -14.15 -5.84 -4.95
C LEU A 280 -14.48 -6.95 -5.98
N ASP A 281 -14.21 -8.22 -5.66
CA ASP A 281 -14.42 -9.35 -6.59
C ASP A 281 -13.81 -9.08 -7.97
N ALA A 282 -12.54 -8.69 -7.98
CA ALA A 282 -11.80 -8.28 -9.17
C ALA A 282 -10.56 -9.17 -9.44
N VAL A 283 -10.35 -10.22 -8.65
CA VAL A 283 -9.18 -11.10 -8.76
C VAL A 283 -9.04 -11.70 -10.17
N TRP A 284 -10.15 -12.19 -10.74
CA TRP A 284 -10.14 -12.80 -12.07
C TRP A 284 -9.94 -11.82 -13.22
N ASP A 285 -10.25 -10.54 -12.98
CA ASP A 285 -10.10 -9.48 -13.99
C ASP A 285 -8.65 -9.01 -14.10
N TYR A 286 -7.85 -9.14 -13.03
CA TYR A 286 -6.50 -8.59 -12.96
C TYR A 286 -5.39 -9.62 -12.75
N ASN A 287 -5.71 -10.88 -12.52
CA ASN A 287 -4.75 -11.95 -12.21
C ASN A 287 -4.53 -12.96 -13.36
N LYS A 288 -4.89 -12.60 -14.60
CA LYS A 288 -4.71 -13.44 -15.80
C LYS A 288 -3.47 -13.06 -16.56
#